data_b9d1ec0d932f34c891339a13ce039c7b
#
_entry.id   b9d1ec0d932f34c891339a13ce039c7b
#
_cell.length_a   1.000
_cell.length_b   1.000
_cell.length_c   1.000
_cell.angle_alpha   90.00
_cell.angle_beta   90.00
_cell.angle_gamma   90.00
#
_symmetry.space_group_name_H-M   'P 1'
#
loop_
_entity.id
_entity.type
_entity.pdbx_description
1 polymer ?
#
loop_
_entity_poly.entity_id
_entity_poly.type
_entity_poly.pdbx_seq_one_letter_code
_entity_poly.pdbx_strand_id
1 'polypeptide(L)'
;MDTIQRASHKALIRLLIEKRRASGMRQRDVARKLGRTQSWLAKIESGQRRIDVCELCDLARALKFNPDKMVAKIARIAKQE
;
A
#
# COMPACT_ATOMS: atom_id res chain seq x y z
N MET A 1 14.40 -7.55 -14.13
CA MET A 1 13.73 -6.30 -13.76
C MET A 1 13.45 -6.28 -12.26
N ASP A 2 13.70 -5.16 -11.60
CA ASP A 2 13.40 -5.00 -10.20
C ASP A 2 11.89 -5.05 -9.98
N THR A 3 11.41 -5.90 -9.07
CA THR A 3 9.97 -6.04 -8.79
C THR A 3 9.35 -4.75 -8.24
N ILE A 4 10.14 -3.90 -7.58
CA ILE A 4 9.66 -2.61 -7.05
C ILE A 4 9.35 -1.64 -8.19
N GLN A 5 9.98 -1.81 -9.36
CA GLN A 5 9.76 -0.97 -10.53
C GLN A 5 8.60 -1.44 -11.40
N ARG A 6 8.00 -2.58 -11.10
CA ARG A 6 6.91 -3.12 -11.91
C ARG A 6 5.67 -2.22 -11.85
N ALA A 7 4.92 -2.19 -12.95
CA ALA A 7 3.69 -1.40 -13.04
C ALA A 7 2.67 -1.80 -11.95
N SER A 8 2.56 -3.09 -11.67
CA SER A 8 1.66 -3.56 -10.63
C SER A 8 2.03 -3.03 -9.24
N HIS A 9 3.33 -3.00 -8.93
CA HIS A 9 3.78 -2.46 -7.64
C HIS A 9 3.55 -0.96 -7.54
N LYS A 10 3.84 -0.22 -8.61
CA LYS A 10 3.57 1.22 -8.64
C LYS A 10 2.09 1.53 -8.47
N ALA A 11 1.22 0.72 -9.09
CA ALA A 11 -0.22 0.88 -8.94
C ALA A 11 -0.67 0.61 -7.50
N LEU A 12 -0.11 -0.41 -6.87
CA LEU A 12 -0.40 -0.71 -5.46
C LEU A 12 -0.07 0.48 -4.58
N ILE A 13 1.14 1.04 -4.75
CA ILE A 13 1.57 2.20 -3.96
C ILE A 13 0.61 3.37 -4.15
N ARG A 14 0.27 3.67 -5.40
CA ARG A 14 -0.65 4.77 -5.71
C ARG A 14 -1.99 4.59 -5.03
N LEU A 15 -2.55 3.36 -5.09
CA LEU A 15 -3.83 3.06 -4.46
C LEU A 15 -3.77 3.20 -2.93
N LEU A 16 -2.68 2.77 -2.31
CA LEU A 16 -2.50 2.90 -0.87
C LEU A 16 -2.45 4.37 -0.45
N ILE A 17 -1.71 5.19 -1.20
CA ILE A 17 -1.63 6.63 -0.93
C ILE A 17 -3.02 7.27 -1.06
N GLU A 18 -3.78 6.91 -2.11
CA GLU A 18 -5.13 7.42 -2.30
C GLU A 18 -6.03 7.07 -1.12
N LYS A 19 -5.97 5.82 -0.64
CA LYS A 19 -6.78 5.39 0.50
C LYS A 19 -6.42 6.14 1.76
N ARG A 20 -5.12 6.35 1.98
CA ARG A 20 -4.67 7.10 3.15
C ARG A 20 -5.16 8.54 3.09
N ARG A 21 -4.97 9.21 1.96
CA ARG A 21 -5.39 10.60 1.79
C ARG A 21 -6.90 10.75 1.93
N ALA A 22 -7.65 9.81 1.37
CA ALA A 22 -9.11 9.82 1.48
C ALA A 22 -9.58 9.66 2.93
N SER A 23 -8.79 8.99 3.77
CA SER A 23 -9.11 8.83 5.19
C SER A 23 -8.79 10.08 6.02
N GLY A 24 -8.07 11.04 5.44
CA GLY A 24 -7.61 12.24 6.15
C GLY A 24 -6.44 12.00 7.09
N MET A 25 -5.85 10.81 7.07
CA MET A 25 -4.75 10.46 7.98
C MET A 25 -3.40 10.75 7.35
N ARG A 26 -2.46 11.23 8.19
CA ARG A 26 -1.06 11.40 7.81
C ARG A 26 -0.34 10.06 7.94
N GLN A 27 0.83 9.95 7.31
CA GLN A 27 1.64 8.73 7.41
C GLN A 27 1.88 8.31 8.86
N ARG A 28 2.24 9.26 9.72
CA ARG A 28 2.53 8.93 11.12
C ARG A 28 1.31 8.44 11.89
N ASP A 29 0.12 8.93 11.53
CA ASP A 29 -1.12 8.51 12.20
C ASP A 29 -1.44 7.06 11.87
N VAL A 30 -1.30 6.69 10.59
CA VAL A 30 -1.52 5.31 10.15
C VAL A 30 -0.48 4.37 10.77
N ALA A 31 0.79 4.76 10.70
CA ALA A 31 1.87 3.96 11.27
C ALA A 31 1.67 3.72 12.77
N ARG A 32 1.30 4.79 13.49
CA ARG A 32 1.03 4.68 14.93
C ARG A 32 -0.10 3.67 15.21
N LYS A 33 -1.14 3.73 14.41
CA LYS A 33 -2.28 2.81 14.54
C LYS A 33 -1.86 1.35 14.41
N LEU A 34 -0.84 1.09 13.59
CA LEU A 34 -0.34 -0.25 13.32
C LEU A 34 0.88 -0.64 14.15
N GLY A 35 1.27 0.21 15.12
CA GLY A 35 2.46 -0.06 15.93
C GLY A 35 3.75 0.00 15.15
N ARG A 36 3.78 0.78 14.07
CA ARG A 36 4.93 0.94 13.19
C ARG A 36 5.45 2.37 13.25
N THR A 37 6.64 2.59 12.68
CA THR A 37 7.21 3.93 12.56
C THR A 37 6.71 4.63 11.31
N GLN A 38 6.72 5.96 11.32
CA GLN A 38 6.40 6.72 10.09
C GLN A 38 7.36 6.34 8.95
N SER A 39 8.64 6.12 9.26
CA SER A 39 9.63 5.73 8.27
C SER A 39 9.23 4.46 7.53
N TRP A 40 8.63 3.49 8.23
CA TRP A 40 8.15 2.27 7.61
C TRP A 40 7.13 2.56 6.50
N LEU A 41 6.13 3.39 6.80
CA LEU A 41 5.10 3.72 5.81
C LEU A 41 5.66 4.63 4.71
N ALA A 42 6.51 5.59 5.07
CA ALA A 42 7.14 6.47 4.09
C ALA A 42 7.94 5.68 3.06
N LYS A 43 8.66 4.65 3.48
CA LYS A 43 9.44 3.80 2.57
C LYS A 43 8.53 2.98 1.65
N ILE A 44 7.39 2.51 2.16
CA ILE A 44 6.40 1.82 1.32
C ILE A 44 5.85 2.79 0.27
N GLU A 45 5.42 3.97 0.68
CA GLU A 45 4.79 4.93 -0.22
C GLU A 45 5.75 5.52 -1.25
N SER A 46 7.04 5.57 -0.92
CA SER A 46 8.06 6.04 -1.87
C SER A 46 8.57 4.95 -2.81
N GLY A 47 8.13 3.71 -2.62
CA GLY A 47 8.58 2.60 -3.45
C GLY A 47 9.91 1.99 -3.04
N GLN A 48 10.48 2.40 -1.91
CA GLN A 48 11.76 1.87 -1.45
C GLN A 48 11.64 0.51 -0.78
N ARG A 49 10.45 0.18 -0.30
CA ARG A 49 10.21 -1.04 0.44
C ARG A 49 8.98 -1.74 -0.11
N ARG A 50 9.08 -3.06 -0.28
CA ARG A 50 7.93 -3.87 -0.64
C ARG A 50 6.98 -4.00 0.56
N ILE A 51 5.74 -4.33 0.25
CA ILE A 51 4.72 -4.65 1.25
C ILE A 51 4.33 -6.12 1.08
N ASP A 52 4.22 -6.86 2.18
CA ASP A 52 3.72 -8.22 2.10
C ASP A 52 2.20 -8.24 2.28
N VAL A 53 1.60 -9.43 2.05
CA VAL A 53 0.14 -9.57 2.10
C VAL A 53 -0.41 -9.26 3.49
N CYS A 54 0.30 -9.67 4.53
CA CYS A 54 -0.16 -9.42 5.90
C CYS A 54 -0.16 -7.93 6.21
N GLU A 55 0.86 -7.22 5.76
CA GLU A 55 0.94 -5.77 5.93
C GLU A 55 -0.17 -5.06 5.13
N LEU A 56 -0.49 -5.57 3.94
CA LEU A 56 -1.60 -5.04 3.16
C LEU A 56 -2.92 -5.18 3.91
N CYS A 57 -3.14 -6.34 4.54
CA CYS A 57 -4.34 -6.56 5.34
C CYS A 57 -4.39 -5.61 6.55
N ASP A 58 -3.25 -5.35 7.19
CA ASP A 58 -3.16 -4.40 8.29
C ASP A 58 -3.55 -3.00 7.84
N LEU A 59 -3.02 -2.56 6.69
CA LEU A 59 -3.36 -1.26 6.12
C LEU A 59 -4.84 -1.19 5.72
N ALA A 60 -5.38 -2.27 5.16
CA ALA A 60 -6.79 -2.33 4.79
C ALA A 60 -7.68 -2.11 6.01
N ARG A 61 -7.33 -2.73 7.12
CA ARG A 61 -8.09 -2.58 8.37
C ARG A 61 -7.96 -1.16 8.90
N ALA A 62 -6.75 -0.61 8.92
CA ALA A 62 -6.51 0.74 9.45
C ALA A 62 -7.17 1.82 8.59
N LEU A 63 -7.18 1.65 7.29
CA LEU A 63 -7.71 2.63 6.33
C LEU A 63 -9.12 2.30 5.85
N LYS A 64 -9.68 1.18 6.29
CA LYS A 64 -11.06 0.75 6.02
C LYS A 64 -11.34 0.60 4.53
N PHE A 65 -10.45 -0.10 3.83
CA PHE A 65 -10.71 -0.46 2.42
C PHE A 65 -10.78 -1.98 2.26
N ASN A 66 -11.33 -2.41 1.12
CA ASN A 66 -11.46 -3.83 0.81
C ASN A 66 -10.18 -4.34 0.11
N PRO A 67 -9.36 -5.17 0.78
CA PRO A 67 -8.12 -5.64 0.17
C PRO A 67 -8.37 -6.56 -1.03
N ASP A 68 -9.48 -7.31 -1.04
CA ASP A 68 -9.81 -8.20 -2.16
C ASP A 68 -9.98 -7.42 -3.44
N LYS A 69 -10.69 -6.29 -3.38
CA LYS A 69 -10.92 -5.44 -4.54
C LYS A 69 -9.63 -4.80 -5.02
N MET A 70 -8.79 -4.37 -4.08
CA MET A 70 -7.50 -3.79 -4.44
C MET A 70 -6.60 -4.82 -5.11
N VAL A 71 -6.51 -6.02 -4.57
CA VAL A 71 -5.70 -7.10 -5.15
C VAL A 71 -6.22 -7.47 -6.54
N ALA A 72 -7.55 -7.48 -6.74
CA ALA A 72 -8.11 -7.76 -8.06
C ALA A 72 -7.64 -6.74 -9.11
N LYS A 73 -7.59 -5.47 -8.76
CA LYS A 73 -7.07 -4.43 -9.66
C LYS A 73 -5.59 -4.66 -9.97
N ILE A 74 -4.80 -4.95 -8.95
CA ILE A 74 -3.36 -5.18 -9.11
C ILE A 74 -3.12 -6.44 -9.97
N ALA A 75 -3.91 -7.48 -9.75
CA ALA A 75 -3.78 -8.72 -10.51
C ALA A 75 -4.01 -8.51 -12.01
N ARG A 76 -4.96 -7.64 -12.37
CA ARG A 76 -5.20 -7.31 -13.78
C ARG A 76 -4.01 -6.63 -14.42
N ILE A 77 -3.37 -5.73 -13.69
CA ILE A 77 -2.17 -5.03 -14.18
C ILE A 77 -1.01 -6.03 -14.30
N ALA A 78 -0.84 -6.90 -13.30
CA ALA A 78 0.23 -7.89 -13.28
C ALA A 78 0.14 -8.87 -14.46
N LYS A 79 -1.06 -9.19 -14.91
CA LYS A 79 -1.25 -10.09 -16.05
C LYS A 79 -0.70 -9.51 -17.35
N GLN A 80 -0.58 -8.19 -17.44
CA GLN A 80 -0.15 -7.50 -18.64
C GLN A 80 1.35 -7.16 -18.62
N GLU A 81 2.03 -7.52 -17.56
CA GLU A 81 3.46 -7.25 -17.43
C GLU A 81 4.32 -8.24 -18.19
#